data_6c55ad10e2962c181334b00e52e9f5ad
#
_entry.id   6c55ad10e2962c181334b00e52e9f5ad
#
_cell.length_a   1.000
_cell.length_b   1.000
_cell.length_c   1.000
_cell.angle_alpha   90.00
_cell.angle_beta   90.00
_cell.angle_gamma   90.00
#
_symmetry.space_group_name_H-M   'P 1'
#
loop_
_entity.id
_entity.type
_entity.pdbx_description
1 polymer ?
#
loop_
_entity_poly.entity_id
_entity_poly.type
_entity_poly.pdbx_seq_one_letter_code
_entity_poly.pdbx_strand_id
1 'polypeptide(L)'
;MKAHDGMYIGGAWRPAEGRDAIAVVNPADEQVIAHVPAGTAADVDAAVRAARAAFPGWAATPPAERAARLAALRDVLAARAEEIAETVTAELGSPLRLSQTVHAGVPVLVAGSYADIAAGYAFEEKLGNSTVLHEPVGVVGAITPWNYPLHQIVAKVAPALAAGCTVVLKPAEDTPLTAQLFAEATEQAGIPAGVFNLVTGLGPVAGQALAEHPGVDLVSFTGSTAVGRSIGATASGAVKRVALELGGKSANVILPGADLAKAVNVGVANVMSNSGQTCSAWTRMLVDAERYEEAVALAAAAVAKYVPGERIGPVVNAKQQARVRSYIEKGVAEGARLVAGGPDSPREEGYYVSPTVFADVTPDMVVAQEEIFGPVLTILRYEDEEDALRIANATVYGLAGAVWAADDERAVAFARRMETGQVDINGGRFNPLAPFGGYKQSGVGRELGPHGLAEYLQTKSLQF
;
A
#
# COMPACT_ATOMS: atom_id res chain seq x y z
N MET A 1 3.22 -15.73 19.26
CA MET A 1 4.02 -15.50 18.02
C MET A 1 5.50 -15.72 18.32
N LYS A 2 6.23 -16.40 17.43
CA LYS A 2 7.68 -16.61 17.59
C LYS A 2 8.37 -15.77 16.52
N ALA A 3 9.04 -14.69 16.92
CA ALA A 3 9.87 -13.90 16.02
C ALA A 3 11.21 -14.62 15.76
N HIS A 4 11.73 -14.49 14.56
CA HIS A 4 13.11 -14.87 14.26
C HIS A 4 14.07 -13.80 14.77
N ASP A 5 15.14 -14.22 15.40
CA ASP A 5 16.25 -13.39 15.88
C ASP A 5 17.29 -13.09 14.78
N GLY A 6 16.97 -13.43 13.54
CA GLY A 6 17.81 -13.31 12.36
C GLY A 6 17.11 -12.70 11.16
N MET A 7 17.90 -12.54 10.08
CA MET A 7 17.44 -12.12 8.75
C MET A 7 17.48 -13.29 7.79
N TYR A 8 16.53 -13.36 6.86
CA TYR A 8 16.50 -14.42 5.85
C TYR A 8 17.33 -14.02 4.64
N ILE A 9 18.55 -14.55 4.53
CA ILE A 9 19.51 -14.17 3.48
C ILE A 9 20.12 -15.41 2.86
N GLY A 10 20.02 -15.53 1.54
CA GLY A 10 20.61 -16.63 0.78
C GLY A 10 19.98 -17.99 1.08
N GLY A 11 18.69 -18.01 1.44
CA GLY A 11 17.95 -19.23 1.76
C GLY A 11 18.14 -19.74 3.19
N ALA A 12 18.66 -18.91 4.10
CA ALA A 12 18.86 -19.28 5.50
C ALA A 12 18.60 -18.10 6.45
N TRP A 13 18.09 -18.41 7.63
CA TRP A 13 18.02 -17.47 8.74
C TRP A 13 19.40 -17.27 9.33
N ARG A 14 19.90 -16.03 9.29
CA ARG A 14 21.22 -15.64 9.81
C ARG A 14 21.03 -14.92 11.14
N PRO A 15 21.44 -15.52 12.27
CA PRO A 15 21.34 -14.89 13.58
C PRO A 15 22.05 -13.52 13.62
N ALA A 16 21.49 -12.61 14.40
CA ALA A 16 22.00 -11.27 14.60
C ALA A 16 22.49 -11.05 16.04
N GLU A 17 23.20 -12.04 16.60
CA GLU A 17 23.68 -12.01 17.99
C GLU A 17 24.52 -10.76 18.27
N GLY A 18 24.28 -10.14 19.45
CA GLY A 18 24.99 -8.95 19.90
C GLY A 18 24.68 -7.65 19.16
N ARG A 19 23.61 -7.62 18.36
CA ARG A 19 23.16 -6.43 17.62
C ARG A 19 22.01 -5.72 18.32
N ASP A 20 21.81 -4.44 17.97
CA ASP A 20 20.63 -3.70 18.38
C ASP A 20 19.36 -4.39 17.84
N ALA A 21 18.30 -4.34 18.63
CA ALA A 21 17.01 -4.89 18.30
C ALA A 21 15.95 -3.78 18.22
N ILE A 22 14.98 -3.97 17.34
CA ILE A 22 13.80 -3.12 17.21
C ILE A 22 12.66 -3.82 17.95
N ALA A 23 12.05 -3.12 18.89
CA ALA A 23 10.85 -3.58 19.57
C ALA A 23 9.64 -3.49 18.63
N VAL A 24 8.88 -4.55 18.52
CA VAL A 24 7.58 -4.59 17.84
C VAL A 24 6.52 -4.40 18.91
N VAL A 25 5.71 -3.35 18.78
CA VAL A 25 4.73 -2.93 19.79
C VAL A 25 3.32 -3.22 19.27
N ASN A 26 2.48 -3.82 20.10
CA ASN A 26 1.06 -3.91 19.81
C ASN A 26 0.41 -2.53 20.05
N PRO A 27 -0.12 -1.88 19.02
CA PRO A 27 -0.65 -0.52 19.15
C PRO A 27 -1.98 -0.44 19.93
N ALA A 28 -2.59 -1.57 20.24
CA ALA A 28 -3.85 -1.61 20.99
C ALA A 28 -3.67 -1.48 22.51
N ASP A 29 -2.51 -1.92 23.03
CA ASP A 29 -2.17 -1.96 24.45
C ASP A 29 -0.73 -1.48 24.76
N GLU A 30 -0.02 -1.00 23.75
CA GLU A 30 1.35 -0.46 23.83
C GLU A 30 2.40 -1.48 24.36
N GLN A 31 2.05 -2.77 24.41
CA GLN A 31 2.95 -3.81 24.89
C GLN A 31 3.95 -4.25 23.81
N VAL A 32 5.19 -4.50 24.21
CA VAL A 32 6.19 -5.11 23.32
C VAL A 32 5.85 -6.59 23.15
N ILE A 33 5.56 -7.00 21.91
CA ILE A 33 5.18 -8.38 21.57
C ILE A 33 6.33 -9.20 20.97
N ALA A 34 7.37 -8.53 20.45
CA ALA A 34 8.55 -9.17 19.90
C ALA A 34 9.72 -8.19 19.77
N HIS A 35 10.90 -8.73 19.45
CA HIS A 35 12.04 -7.97 19.01
C HIS A 35 12.56 -8.56 17.70
N VAL A 36 12.98 -7.70 16.76
CA VAL A 36 13.61 -8.10 15.50
C VAL A 36 14.97 -7.40 15.36
N PRO A 37 15.93 -7.99 14.63
CA PRO A 37 17.23 -7.35 14.46
C PRO A 37 17.15 -6.00 13.74
N ALA A 38 17.95 -5.04 14.18
CA ALA A 38 18.19 -3.79 13.48
C ALA A 38 19.26 -4.00 12.40
N GLY A 39 18.84 -4.22 11.16
CA GLY A 39 19.74 -4.45 10.01
C GLY A 39 20.58 -3.24 9.66
N THR A 40 21.79 -3.52 9.24
CA THR A 40 22.83 -2.57 8.85
C THR A 40 23.03 -2.55 7.34
N ALA A 41 23.85 -1.61 6.84
CA ALA A 41 24.26 -1.57 5.44
C ALA A 41 25.05 -2.86 5.03
N ALA A 42 25.76 -3.48 5.97
CA ALA A 42 26.48 -4.74 5.71
C ALA A 42 25.52 -5.92 5.50
N ASP A 43 24.38 -5.93 6.20
CA ASP A 43 23.34 -6.95 6.00
C ASP A 43 22.65 -6.78 4.64
N VAL A 44 22.36 -5.54 4.26
CA VAL A 44 21.84 -5.20 2.94
C VAL A 44 22.80 -5.64 1.85
N ASP A 45 24.09 -5.37 1.99
CA ASP A 45 25.12 -5.80 1.04
C ASP A 45 25.19 -7.35 0.93
N ALA A 46 25.10 -8.05 2.06
CA ALA A 46 25.07 -9.52 2.05
C ALA A 46 23.82 -10.07 1.33
N ALA A 47 22.64 -9.45 1.55
CA ALA A 47 21.40 -9.83 0.90
C ALA A 47 21.43 -9.52 -0.62
N VAL A 48 21.94 -8.36 -1.02
CA VAL A 48 22.09 -8.02 -2.44
C VAL A 48 23.09 -8.95 -3.15
N ARG A 49 24.20 -9.29 -2.52
CA ARG A 49 25.13 -10.28 -3.09
C ARG A 49 24.47 -11.66 -3.26
N ALA A 50 23.68 -12.11 -2.29
CA ALA A 50 22.94 -13.37 -2.41
C ALA A 50 21.93 -13.31 -3.56
N ALA A 51 21.17 -12.20 -3.68
CA ALA A 51 20.25 -11.97 -4.78
C ALA A 51 20.95 -11.96 -6.15
N ARG A 52 22.10 -11.27 -6.27
CA ARG A 52 22.91 -11.25 -7.50
C ARG A 52 23.42 -12.63 -7.90
N ALA A 53 23.85 -13.43 -6.94
CA ALA A 53 24.33 -14.78 -7.20
C ALA A 53 23.19 -15.71 -7.68
N ALA A 54 21.98 -15.55 -7.16
CA ALA A 54 20.80 -16.33 -7.54
C ALA A 54 20.16 -15.88 -8.87
N PHE A 55 20.33 -14.60 -9.26
CA PHE A 55 19.65 -13.98 -10.40
C PHE A 55 19.81 -14.75 -11.71
N PRO A 56 21.01 -15.16 -12.18
CA PRO A 56 21.14 -15.82 -13.48
C PRO A 56 20.36 -17.14 -13.56
N GLY A 57 20.33 -17.92 -12.48
CA GLY A 57 19.58 -19.18 -12.41
C GLY A 57 18.06 -18.95 -12.42
N TRP A 58 17.58 -17.97 -11.64
CA TRP A 58 16.17 -17.65 -11.58
C TRP A 58 15.66 -16.99 -12.86
N ALA A 59 16.43 -16.09 -13.46
CA ALA A 59 16.09 -15.46 -14.74
C ALA A 59 15.98 -16.47 -15.89
N ALA A 60 16.81 -17.53 -15.86
CA ALA A 60 16.77 -18.61 -16.84
C ALA A 60 15.67 -19.66 -16.58
N THR A 61 15.00 -19.60 -15.42
CA THR A 61 13.90 -20.52 -15.07
C THR A 61 12.69 -20.28 -16.00
N PRO A 62 12.13 -21.33 -16.63
CA PRO A 62 10.98 -21.17 -17.52
C PRO A 62 9.78 -20.48 -16.84
N PRO A 63 9.02 -19.63 -17.54
CA PRO A 63 7.85 -18.94 -16.97
C PRO A 63 6.85 -19.87 -16.29
N ALA A 64 6.59 -21.05 -16.87
CA ALA A 64 5.68 -22.04 -16.29
C ALA A 64 6.18 -22.58 -14.93
N GLU A 65 7.49 -22.70 -14.73
CA GLU A 65 8.05 -23.13 -13.45
C GLU A 65 7.98 -22.00 -12.42
N ARG A 66 8.27 -20.75 -12.81
CA ARG A 66 8.06 -19.59 -11.94
C ARG A 66 6.59 -19.46 -11.51
N ALA A 67 5.65 -19.67 -12.44
CA ALA A 67 4.22 -19.72 -12.16
C ALA A 67 3.85 -20.80 -11.14
N ALA A 68 4.40 -22.01 -11.29
CA ALA A 68 4.18 -23.11 -10.34
C ALA A 68 4.71 -22.77 -8.92
N ARG A 69 5.86 -22.10 -8.81
CA ARG A 69 6.37 -21.64 -7.51
C ARG A 69 5.49 -20.57 -6.87
N LEU A 70 4.95 -19.64 -7.67
CA LEU A 70 4.01 -18.62 -7.19
C LEU A 70 2.68 -19.24 -6.76
N ALA A 71 2.18 -20.27 -7.47
CA ALA A 71 1.01 -21.02 -7.05
C ALA A 71 1.24 -21.74 -5.71
N ALA A 72 2.41 -22.36 -5.53
CA ALA A 72 2.78 -22.97 -4.25
C ALA A 72 2.88 -21.92 -3.12
N LEU A 73 3.44 -20.74 -3.40
CA LEU A 73 3.48 -19.63 -2.43
C LEU A 73 2.06 -19.18 -2.04
N ARG A 74 1.15 -19.01 -3.01
CA ARG A 74 -0.28 -18.73 -2.75
C ARG A 74 -0.88 -19.77 -1.81
N ASP A 75 -0.64 -21.07 -2.07
CA ASP A 75 -1.23 -22.15 -1.29
C ASP A 75 -0.71 -22.18 0.14
N VAL A 76 0.60 -21.92 0.34
CA VAL A 76 1.19 -21.78 1.66
C VAL A 76 0.62 -20.59 2.41
N LEU A 77 0.49 -19.41 1.76
CA LEU A 77 -0.12 -18.23 2.37
C LEU A 77 -1.59 -18.46 2.73
N ALA A 78 -2.35 -19.16 1.87
CA ALA A 78 -3.74 -19.51 2.15
C ALA A 78 -3.86 -20.46 3.34
N ALA A 79 -2.99 -21.46 3.45
CA ALA A 79 -2.96 -22.39 4.58
C ALA A 79 -2.60 -21.71 5.92
N ARG A 80 -1.89 -20.59 5.88
CA ARG A 80 -1.46 -19.82 7.05
C ARG A 80 -2.30 -18.54 7.28
N ALA A 81 -3.45 -18.41 6.61
CA ALA A 81 -4.24 -17.16 6.64
C ALA A 81 -4.67 -16.74 8.04
N GLU A 82 -4.98 -17.69 8.94
CA GLU A 82 -5.36 -17.39 10.33
C GLU A 82 -4.17 -16.85 11.13
N GLU A 83 -3.02 -17.50 11.05
CA GLU A 83 -1.76 -17.06 11.69
C GLU A 83 -1.35 -15.66 11.21
N ILE A 84 -1.47 -15.41 9.90
CA ILE A 84 -1.19 -14.11 9.30
C ILE A 84 -2.16 -13.05 9.84
N ALA A 85 -3.46 -13.35 9.91
CA ALA A 85 -4.46 -12.42 10.40
C ALA A 85 -4.23 -12.05 11.88
N GLU A 86 -3.91 -13.04 12.73
CA GLU A 86 -3.57 -12.82 14.14
C GLU A 86 -2.30 -11.98 14.29
N THR A 87 -1.27 -12.27 13.48
CA THR A 87 -0.02 -11.51 13.49
C THR A 87 -0.23 -10.06 13.10
N VAL A 88 -0.97 -9.79 12.01
CA VAL A 88 -1.31 -8.42 11.60
C VAL A 88 -2.15 -7.71 12.66
N THR A 89 -3.10 -8.40 13.28
CA THR A 89 -3.88 -7.81 14.38
C THR A 89 -2.99 -7.39 15.54
N ALA A 90 -1.98 -8.18 15.86
CA ALA A 90 -1.08 -7.89 16.98
C ALA A 90 -0.06 -6.78 16.67
N GLU A 91 0.55 -6.74 15.46
CA GLU A 91 1.60 -5.75 15.15
C GLU A 91 1.05 -4.43 14.54
N LEU A 92 -0.17 -4.45 13.92
CA LEU A 92 -0.80 -3.28 13.30
C LEU A 92 -2.00 -2.75 14.10
N GLY A 93 -2.62 -3.59 14.93
CA GLY A 93 -3.86 -3.24 15.63
C GLY A 93 -5.12 -3.31 14.79
N SER A 94 -5.06 -3.88 13.59
CA SER A 94 -6.25 -4.06 12.74
C SER A 94 -7.25 -5.00 13.40
N PRO A 95 -8.57 -4.70 13.38
CA PRO A 95 -9.58 -5.63 13.90
C PRO A 95 -9.48 -7.00 13.22
N LEU A 96 -9.54 -8.10 13.98
CA LEU A 96 -9.28 -9.46 13.49
C LEU A 96 -10.08 -9.81 12.24
N ARG A 97 -11.36 -9.41 12.17
CA ARG A 97 -12.20 -9.65 10.99
C ARG A 97 -11.64 -8.97 9.73
N LEU A 98 -11.11 -7.74 9.86
CA LEU A 98 -10.48 -7.04 8.76
C LEU A 98 -9.15 -7.72 8.39
N SER A 99 -8.39 -8.17 9.39
CA SER A 99 -7.15 -8.90 9.18
C SER A 99 -7.40 -10.20 8.40
N GLN A 100 -8.43 -10.96 8.74
CA GLN A 100 -8.81 -12.19 8.04
C GLN A 100 -9.22 -11.93 6.58
N THR A 101 -10.10 -10.93 6.35
CA THR A 101 -10.71 -10.73 5.03
C THR A 101 -9.81 -9.93 4.07
N VAL A 102 -9.07 -8.95 4.59
CA VAL A 102 -8.27 -8.03 3.76
C VAL A 102 -6.78 -8.32 3.91
N HIS A 103 -6.23 -8.27 5.12
CA HIS A 103 -4.77 -8.38 5.30
C HIS A 103 -4.22 -9.77 5.00
N ALA A 104 -4.99 -10.84 5.21
CA ALA A 104 -4.61 -12.20 4.83
C ALA A 104 -5.22 -12.61 3.49
N GLY A 105 -6.52 -12.31 3.23
CA GLY A 105 -7.24 -12.81 2.05
C GLY A 105 -6.80 -12.16 0.73
N VAL A 106 -6.66 -10.83 0.68
CA VAL A 106 -6.30 -10.11 -0.56
C VAL A 106 -4.91 -10.50 -1.07
N PRO A 107 -3.86 -10.60 -0.25
CA PRO A 107 -2.54 -11.05 -0.70
C PRO A 107 -2.53 -12.42 -1.36
N VAL A 108 -3.34 -13.36 -0.85
CA VAL A 108 -3.49 -14.70 -1.46
C VAL A 108 -4.06 -14.59 -2.88
N LEU A 109 -5.10 -13.75 -3.08
CA LEU A 109 -5.66 -13.50 -4.41
C LEU A 109 -4.63 -12.88 -5.35
N VAL A 110 -3.85 -11.90 -4.87
CA VAL A 110 -2.80 -11.23 -5.66
C VAL A 110 -1.68 -12.22 -6.02
N ALA A 111 -1.20 -13.04 -5.09
CA ALA A 111 -0.19 -14.06 -5.38
C ALA A 111 -0.69 -15.06 -6.44
N GLY A 112 -1.95 -15.50 -6.33
CA GLY A 112 -2.60 -16.37 -7.31
C GLY A 112 -2.69 -15.73 -8.69
N SER A 113 -3.08 -14.45 -8.77
CA SER A 113 -3.18 -13.74 -10.03
C SER A 113 -1.84 -13.66 -10.77
N TYR A 114 -0.72 -13.49 -10.04
CA TYR A 114 0.60 -13.47 -10.66
C TYR A 114 1.10 -14.86 -11.09
N ALA A 115 0.64 -15.94 -10.45
CA ALA A 115 0.87 -17.29 -10.97
C ALA A 115 0.20 -17.47 -12.34
N ASP A 116 -1.06 -17.05 -12.48
CA ASP A 116 -1.82 -17.11 -13.73
C ASP A 116 -1.21 -16.18 -14.80
N ILE A 117 -0.88 -14.94 -14.44
CA ILE A 117 -0.23 -13.97 -15.35
C ILE A 117 1.10 -14.52 -15.85
N ALA A 118 1.96 -15.04 -14.98
CA ALA A 118 3.28 -15.57 -15.36
C ALA A 118 3.15 -16.74 -16.36
N ALA A 119 2.13 -17.60 -16.20
CA ALA A 119 1.88 -18.70 -17.11
C ALA A 119 1.41 -18.27 -18.51
N GLY A 120 0.70 -17.13 -18.60
CA GLY A 120 0.08 -16.66 -19.85
C GLY A 120 0.75 -15.44 -20.49
N TYR A 121 1.76 -14.83 -19.86
CA TYR A 121 2.39 -13.62 -20.36
C TYR A 121 3.30 -13.91 -21.57
N ALA A 122 3.19 -13.08 -22.61
CA ALA A 122 4.04 -13.17 -23.79
C ALA A 122 5.41 -12.53 -23.51
N PHE A 123 6.38 -13.31 -23.02
CA PHE A 123 7.75 -12.84 -22.78
C PHE A 123 8.54 -12.61 -24.07
N GLU A 124 8.01 -13.08 -25.21
CA GLU A 124 8.55 -12.84 -26.56
C GLU A 124 7.43 -12.47 -27.51
N GLU A 125 7.65 -11.49 -28.37
CA GLU A 125 6.72 -11.13 -29.44
C GLU A 125 7.45 -10.84 -30.75
N LYS A 126 6.80 -11.13 -31.88
CA LYS A 126 7.34 -10.80 -33.21
C LYS A 126 6.79 -9.48 -33.70
N LEU A 127 7.69 -8.58 -34.13
CA LEU A 127 7.37 -7.28 -34.69
C LEU A 127 8.12 -7.08 -35.98
N GLY A 128 7.48 -7.33 -37.12
CA GLY A 128 8.10 -7.30 -38.43
C GLY A 128 9.26 -8.32 -38.56
N ASN A 129 10.47 -7.85 -38.86
CA ASN A 129 11.69 -8.65 -38.89
C ASN A 129 12.43 -8.75 -37.57
N SER A 130 11.78 -8.39 -36.44
CA SER A 130 12.40 -8.40 -35.12
C SER A 130 11.67 -9.33 -34.19
N THR A 131 12.38 -9.85 -33.21
CA THR A 131 11.81 -10.46 -32.00
C THR A 131 12.10 -9.54 -30.81
N VAL A 132 11.05 -9.14 -30.10
CA VAL A 132 11.16 -8.35 -28.85
C VAL A 132 11.09 -9.31 -27.67
N LEU A 133 12.09 -9.25 -26.81
CA LEU A 133 12.18 -10.03 -25.58
C LEU A 133 11.81 -9.12 -24.40
N HIS A 134 11.01 -9.65 -23.47
CA HIS A 134 10.73 -9.05 -22.18
C HIS A 134 11.51 -9.78 -21.11
N GLU A 135 12.66 -9.22 -20.71
CA GLU A 135 13.61 -9.83 -19.78
C GLU A 135 13.51 -9.22 -18.39
N PRO A 136 13.82 -9.98 -17.29
CA PRO A 136 13.84 -9.41 -15.95
C PRO A 136 14.86 -8.28 -15.82
N VAL A 137 14.51 -7.23 -15.06
CA VAL A 137 15.40 -6.07 -14.86
C VAL A 137 16.63 -6.39 -14.03
N GLY A 138 16.60 -7.42 -13.16
CA GLY A 138 17.73 -7.80 -12.31
C GLY A 138 17.34 -7.99 -10.84
N VAL A 139 18.10 -7.38 -9.93
CA VAL A 139 17.84 -7.37 -8.50
C VAL A 139 16.93 -6.22 -8.13
N VAL A 140 15.84 -6.52 -7.44
CA VAL A 140 14.85 -5.57 -6.96
C VAL A 140 15.07 -5.30 -5.46
N GLY A 141 15.26 -4.02 -5.10
CA GLY A 141 15.16 -3.55 -3.73
C GLY A 141 13.72 -3.16 -3.43
N ALA A 142 12.99 -3.98 -2.69
CA ALA A 142 11.61 -3.73 -2.28
C ALA A 142 11.55 -3.13 -0.87
N ILE A 143 10.92 -1.95 -0.72
CA ILE A 143 10.77 -1.26 0.57
C ILE A 143 9.28 -1.05 0.79
N THR A 144 8.71 -1.68 1.82
CA THR A 144 7.26 -1.71 2.05
C THR A 144 6.85 -0.98 3.33
N PRO A 145 5.67 -0.33 3.33
CA PRO A 145 5.09 0.31 4.50
C PRO A 145 4.40 -0.72 5.42
N TRP A 146 3.88 -0.21 6.51
CA TRP A 146 3.26 -0.98 7.59
C TRP A 146 1.73 -1.15 7.47
N ASN A 147 1.05 -0.37 6.64
CA ASN A 147 -0.42 -0.26 6.68
C ASN A 147 -1.19 -1.46 6.12
N TYR A 148 -0.63 -2.18 5.14
CA TYR A 148 -1.13 -3.45 4.61
C TYR A 148 0.04 -4.41 4.44
N PRO A 149 0.65 -4.93 5.55
CA PRO A 149 2.00 -5.50 5.54
C PRO A 149 2.18 -6.57 4.47
N LEU A 150 1.37 -7.64 4.50
CA LEU A 150 1.49 -8.73 3.54
C LEU A 150 1.11 -8.32 2.11
N HIS A 151 0.07 -7.49 1.95
CA HIS A 151 -0.34 -7.05 0.61
C HIS A 151 0.77 -6.26 -0.09
N GLN A 152 1.39 -5.33 0.61
CA GLN A 152 2.48 -4.51 0.07
C GLN A 152 3.72 -5.35 -0.29
N ILE A 153 3.99 -6.41 0.47
CA ILE A 153 5.05 -7.37 0.16
C ILE A 153 4.68 -8.14 -1.12
N VAL A 154 3.50 -8.74 -1.16
CA VAL A 154 3.06 -9.59 -2.29
C VAL A 154 2.93 -8.78 -3.58
N ALA A 155 2.39 -7.55 -3.52
CA ALA A 155 2.23 -6.67 -4.68
C ALA A 155 3.57 -6.31 -5.37
N LYS A 156 4.70 -6.38 -4.64
CA LYS A 156 6.04 -6.14 -5.17
C LYS A 156 6.80 -7.44 -5.47
N VAL A 157 6.77 -8.38 -4.53
CA VAL A 157 7.58 -9.61 -4.64
C VAL A 157 7.00 -10.57 -5.68
N ALA A 158 5.68 -10.77 -5.72
CA ALA A 158 5.09 -11.72 -6.67
C ALA A 158 5.32 -11.34 -8.14
N PRO A 159 5.09 -10.09 -8.60
CA PRO A 159 5.43 -9.69 -9.97
C PRO A 159 6.93 -9.72 -10.26
N ALA A 160 7.79 -9.35 -9.29
CA ALA A 160 9.24 -9.44 -9.45
C ALA A 160 9.68 -10.89 -9.70
N LEU A 161 9.18 -11.84 -8.90
CA LEU A 161 9.47 -13.27 -9.08
C LEU A 161 8.87 -13.81 -10.38
N ALA A 162 7.64 -13.40 -10.75
CA ALA A 162 7.01 -13.75 -12.02
C ALA A 162 7.84 -13.31 -13.22
N ALA A 163 8.40 -12.10 -13.17
CA ALA A 163 9.30 -11.56 -14.18
C ALA A 163 10.62 -12.34 -14.31
N GLY A 164 11.08 -13.01 -13.24
CA GLY A 164 12.39 -13.66 -13.15
C GLY A 164 13.45 -12.81 -12.43
N CYS A 165 13.03 -11.74 -11.73
CA CYS A 165 13.88 -10.94 -10.86
C CYS A 165 14.13 -11.62 -9.53
N THR A 166 15.23 -11.25 -8.87
CA THR A 166 15.47 -11.58 -7.46
C THR A 166 15.19 -10.38 -6.58
N VAL A 167 14.84 -10.61 -5.30
CA VAL A 167 14.34 -9.56 -4.42
C VAL A 167 15.09 -9.50 -3.10
N VAL A 168 15.39 -8.28 -2.68
CA VAL A 168 15.75 -7.96 -1.29
C VAL A 168 14.63 -7.08 -0.73
N LEU A 169 13.93 -7.60 0.27
CA LEU A 169 12.82 -6.92 0.95
C LEU A 169 13.30 -6.25 2.23
N LYS A 170 12.98 -4.96 2.40
CA LYS A 170 13.03 -4.25 3.69
C LYS A 170 11.59 -3.86 4.07
N PRO A 171 10.95 -4.54 5.02
CA PRO A 171 9.62 -4.17 5.53
C PRO A 171 9.71 -2.98 6.47
N ALA A 172 8.55 -2.33 6.75
CA ALA A 172 8.49 -1.35 7.83
C ALA A 172 8.88 -1.97 9.18
N GLU A 173 9.50 -1.14 10.01
CA GLU A 173 9.92 -1.53 11.36
C GLU A 173 8.76 -1.78 12.32
N ASP A 174 7.59 -1.23 12.04
CA ASP A 174 6.38 -1.40 12.85
C ASP A 174 5.71 -2.79 12.63
N THR A 175 5.87 -3.39 11.42
CA THR A 175 5.19 -4.64 11.05
C THR A 175 6.13 -5.66 10.41
N PRO A 176 7.22 -6.04 11.09
CA PRO A 176 8.23 -6.95 10.54
C PRO A 176 7.84 -8.44 10.66
N LEU A 177 6.92 -8.80 11.58
CA LEU A 177 6.58 -10.19 11.85
C LEU A 177 5.85 -10.82 10.66
N THR A 178 4.94 -10.10 10.03
CA THR A 178 4.30 -10.53 8.79
C THR A 178 5.31 -10.77 7.66
N ALA A 179 6.38 -9.98 7.58
CA ALA A 179 7.45 -10.20 6.61
C ALA A 179 8.27 -11.46 6.92
N GLN A 180 8.46 -11.81 8.19
CA GLN A 180 9.10 -13.06 8.59
C GLN A 180 8.24 -14.28 8.21
N LEU A 181 6.91 -14.21 8.42
CA LEU A 181 5.96 -15.24 7.96
C LEU A 181 6.01 -15.41 6.43
N PHE A 182 6.13 -14.31 5.70
CA PHE A 182 6.28 -14.36 4.25
C PHE A 182 7.60 -15.02 3.82
N ALA A 183 8.72 -14.75 4.51
CA ALA A 183 9.99 -15.39 4.24
C ALA A 183 9.92 -16.91 4.45
N GLU A 184 9.31 -17.37 5.56
CA GLU A 184 9.03 -18.79 5.79
C GLU A 184 8.15 -19.40 4.68
N ALA A 185 7.13 -18.64 4.22
CA ALA A 185 6.26 -19.10 3.14
C ALA A 185 7.03 -19.25 1.81
N THR A 186 8.00 -18.38 1.51
CA THR A 186 8.85 -18.54 0.32
C THR A 186 9.72 -19.78 0.38
N GLU A 187 10.24 -20.10 1.56
CA GLU A 187 11.02 -21.35 1.79
C GLU A 187 10.13 -22.58 1.60
N GLN A 188 8.95 -22.61 2.23
CA GLN A 188 7.98 -23.71 2.11
C GLN A 188 7.47 -23.91 0.68
N ALA A 189 7.31 -22.82 -0.09
CA ALA A 189 6.94 -22.84 -1.50
C ALA A 189 8.09 -23.33 -2.42
N GLY A 190 9.27 -23.56 -1.88
CA GLY A 190 10.45 -24.00 -2.62
C GLY A 190 11.00 -22.92 -3.55
N ILE A 191 10.88 -21.64 -3.21
CA ILE A 191 11.60 -20.55 -3.88
C ILE A 191 13.10 -20.77 -3.65
N PRO A 192 13.95 -20.79 -4.70
CA PRO A 192 15.36 -21.11 -4.55
C PRO A 192 16.11 -20.13 -3.64
N ALA A 193 17.14 -20.63 -2.96
CA ALA A 193 17.98 -19.85 -2.06
C ALA A 193 18.53 -18.59 -2.76
N GLY A 194 18.40 -17.42 -2.10
CA GLY A 194 18.85 -16.13 -2.60
C GLY A 194 17.89 -15.44 -3.58
N VAL A 195 16.87 -16.11 -4.11
CA VAL A 195 15.88 -15.48 -4.98
C VAL A 195 15.03 -14.47 -4.20
N PHE A 196 14.68 -14.78 -2.97
CA PHE A 196 14.09 -13.87 -2.00
C PHE A 196 14.98 -13.72 -0.78
N ASN A 197 15.14 -12.47 -0.30
CA ASN A 197 15.92 -12.14 0.90
C ASN A 197 15.16 -11.10 1.71
N LEU A 198 15.23 -11.20 3.04
CA LEU A 198 14.58 -10.31 4.00
C LEU A 198 15.63 -9.67 4.91
N VAL A 199 15.66 -8.34 4.94
CA VAL A 199 16.45 -7.53 5.88
C VAL A 199 15.50 -6.66 6.69
N THR A 200 15.34 -6.93 7.97
CA THR A 200 14.66 -6.03 8.92
C THR A 200 15.57 -4.85 9.26
N GLY A 201 15.02 -3.71 9.64
CA GLY A 201 15.82 -2.53 9.99
C GLY A 201 15.09 -1.21 9.81
N LEU A 202 15.67 -0.15 10.33
CA LEU A 202 15.13 1.19 10.23
C LEU A 202 15.21 1.73 8.80
N GLY A 203 14.18 2.50 8.38
CA GLY A 203 14.13 3.13 7.06
C GLY A 203 15.39 3.91 6.71
N PRO A 204 15.84 4.86 7.57
CA PRO A 204 17.05 5.67 7.34
C PRO A 204 18.38 4.90 7.28
N VAL A 205 18.42 3.65 7.75
CA VAL A 205 19.63 2.80 7.74
C VAL A 205 19.54 1.77 6.63
N ALA A 206 18.74 0.72 6.84
CA ALA A 206 18.63 -0.39 5.89
C ALA A 206 17.91 -0.01 4.60
N GLY A 207 16.85 0.84 4.70
CA GLY A 207 16.12 1.33 3.51
C GLY A 207 16.97 2.21 2.62
N GLN A 208 17.69 3.16 3.21
CA GLN A 208 18.62 4.05 2.49
C GLN A 208 19.75 3.24 1.86
N ALA A 209 20.39 2.33 2.62
CA ALA A 209 21.44 1.47 2.09
C ALA A 209 20.96 0.62 0.89
N LEU A 210 19.71 0.11 0.93
CA LEU A 210 19.13 -0.66 -0.17
C LEU A 210 18.89 0.22 -1.42
N ALA A 211 18.37 1.43 -1.24
CA ALA A 211 18.12 2.36 -2.35
C ALA A 211 19.43 2.81 -3.02
N GLU A 212 20.50 3.01 -2.25
CA GLU A 212 21.82 3.43 -2.73
C GLU A 212 22.65 2.29 -3.33
N HIS A 213 22.37 1.03 -2.96
CA HIS A 213 23.25 -0.10 -3.23
C HIS A 213 23.49 -0.32 -4.74
N PRO A 214 24.74 -0.30 -5.23
CA PRO A 214 25.04 -0.40 -6.69
C PRO A 214 24.60 -1.71 -7.33
N GLY A 215 24.44 -2.77 -6.54
CA GLY A 215 23.93 -4.07 -6.97
C GLY A 215 22.40 -4.15 -7.09
N VAL A 216 21.64 -3.09 -6.87
CA VAL A 216 20.18 -3.03 -7.07
C VAL A 216 19.89 -2.34 -8.39
N ASP A 217 19.08 -2.96 -9.26
CA ASP A 217 18.72 -2.45 -10.58
C ASP A 217 17.41 -1.66 -10.58
N LEU A 218 16.46 -2.05 -9.72
CA LEU A 218 15.17 -1.40 -9.55
C LEU A 218 14.87 -1.24 -8.05
N VAL A 219 14.44 -0.04 -7.66
CA VAL A 219 13.90 0.23 -6.32
C VAL A 219 12.38 0.33 -6.41
N SER A 220 11.66 -0.59 -5.75
CA SER A 220 10.20 -0.55 -5.61
C SER A 220 9.86 -0.11 -4.20
N PHE A 221 9.26 1.07 -4.08
CA PHE A 221 8.96 1.72 -2.80
C PHE A 221 7.48 2.06 -2.68
N THR A 222 6.89 1.77 -1.52
CA THR A 222 5.60 2.35 -1.11
C THR A 222 5.77 3.07 0.23
N GLY A 223 5.28 4.30 0.32
CA GLY A 223 5.34 5.09 1.54
C GLY A 223 5.02 6.57 1.34
N SER A 224 5.53 7.44 2.21
CA SER A 224 5.23 8.87 2.12
C SER A 224 5.86 9.52 0.88
N THR A 225 5.19 10.53 0.33
CA THR A 225 5.68 11.30 -0.83
C THR A 225 7.05 11.93 -0.59
N ALA A 226 7.33 12.40 0.62
CA ALA A 226 8.62 12.99 0.97
C ALA A 226 9.77 11.96 0.85
N VAL A 227 9.58 10.74 1.38
CA VAL A 227 10.57 9.66 1.29
C VAL A 227 10.66 9.15 -0.15
N GLY A 228 9.55 9.02 -0.87
CA GLY A 228 9.54 8.61 -2.28
C GLY A 228 10.34 9.56 -3.19
N ARG A 229 10.24 10.87 -2.96
CA ARG A 229 11.07 11.88 -3.66
C ARG A 229 12.56 11.67 -3.39
N SER A 230 12.94 11.42 -2.13
CA SER A 230 14.34 11.16 -1.77
C SER A 230 14.88 9.90 -2.43
N ILE A 231 14.10 8.80 -2.41
CA ILE A 231 14.46 7.54 -3.06
C ILE A 231 14.57 7.72 -4.58
N GLY A 232 13.60 8.43 -5.20
CA GLY A 232 13.64 8.74 -6.63
C GLY A 232 14.87 9.52 -7.04
N ALA A 233 15.25 10.54 -6.26
CA ALA A 233 16.47 11.31 -6.49
C ALA A 233 17.75 10.44 -6.37
N THR A 234 17.83 9.60 -5.33
CA THR A 234 18.94 8.66 -5.11
C THR A 234 19.07 7.67 -6.28
N ALA A 235 17.97 7.04 -6.69
CA ALA A 235 17.95 6.05 -7.76
C ALA A 235 18.29 6.68 -9.11
N SER A 236 17.77 7.88 -9.41
CA SER A 236 18.06 8.60 -10.65
C SER A 236 19.55 8.96 -10.79
N GLY A 237 20.22 9.29 -9.68
CA GLY A 237 21.66 9.56 -9.66
C GLY A 237 22.52 8.37 -10.08
N ALA A 238 22.00 7.15 -9.93
CA ALA A 238 22.65 5.90 -10.34
C ALA A 238 22.00 5.24 -11.57
N VAL A 239 21.09 5.95 -12.26
CA VAL A 239 20.34 5.45 -13.43
C VAL A 239 19.57 4.15 -13.15
N LYS A 240 19.13 3.95 -11.90
CA LYS A 240 18.28 2.83 -11.51
C LYS A 240 16.84 3.09 -11.91
N ARG A 241 16.11 2.03 -12.20
CA ARG A 241 14.65 2.13 -12.32
C ARG A 241 13.99 2.33 -10.96
N VAL A 242 12.85 3.01 -10.96
CA VAL A 242 12.03 3.20 -9.75
C VAL A 242 10.57 2.89 -10.05
N ALA A 243 9.91 2.22 -9.11
CA ALA A 243 8.46 2.12 -9.01
C ALA A 243 8.07 2.72 -7.65
N LEU A 244 7.28 3.78 -7.66
CA LEU A 244 6.93 4.55 -6.45
C LEU A 244 5.42 4.57 -6.29
N GLU A 245 4.92 4.03 -5.17
CA GLU A 245 3.55 4.15 -4.73
C GLU A 245 3.51 5.04 -3.48
N LEU A 246 2.89 6.22 -3.61
CA LEU A 246 3.01 7.29 -2.61
C LEU A 246 1.63 7.68 -2.06
N GLY A 247 1.56 8.80 -1.35
CA GLY A 247 0.36 9.26 -0.70
C GLY A 247 -0.78 9.64 -1.64
N GLY A 248 -1.96 9.79 -1.07
CA GLY A 248 -3.18 10.20 -1.76
C GLY A 248 -4.03 11.18 -0.94
N LYS A 249 -4.91 11.90 -1.65
CA LYS A 249 -5.98 12.72 -1.06
C LYS A 249 -7.24 12.56 -1.91
N SER A 250 -7.71 11.31 -1.97
CA SER A 250 -8.72 10.87 -2.92
C SER A 250 -10.07 11.53 -2.70
N ALA A 251 -10.74 11.86 -3.80
CA ALA A 251 -12.08 12.46 -3.80
C ALA A 251 -13.15 11.39 -3.99
N ASN A 252 -14.19 11.45 -3.14
CA ASN A 252 -15.45 10.74 -3.30
C ASN A 252 -16.48 11.75 -3.81
N VAL A 253 -16.74 11.75 -5.11
CA VAL A 253 -17.62 12.72 -5.76
C VAL A 253 -19.04 12.16 -5.86
N ILE A 254 -20.01 12.84 -5.25
CA ILE A 254 -21.40 12.43 -5.24
C ILE A 254 -22.19 13.41 -6.12
N LEU A 255 -22.48 13.01 -7.37
CA LEU A 255 -23.19 13.84 -8.34
C LEU A 255 -24.71 13.87 -8.07
N PRO A 256 -25.43 14.91 -8.52
CA PRO A 256 -26.88 14.97 -8.43
C PRO A 256 -27.56 13.75 -9.05
N GLY A 257 -28.58 13.22 -8.35
CA GLY A 257 -29.29 12.00 -8.77
C GLY A 257 -28.70 10.70 -8.26
N ALA A 258 -27.51 10.70 -7.65
CA ALA A 258 -26.96 9.54 -6.96
C ALA A 258 -27.77 9.17 -5.69
N ASP A 259 -27.72 7.91 -5.30
CA ASP A 259 -28.19 7.46 -3.97
C ASP A 259 -27.23 8.01 -2.89
N LEU A 260 -27.58 9.19 -2.36
CA LEU A 260 -26.76 9.90 -1.38
C LEU A 260 -26.50 9.06 -0.13
N ALA A 261 -27.52 8.39 0.39
CA ALA A 261 -27.38 7.63 1.62
C ALA A 261 -26.38 6.46 1.43
N LYS A 262 -26.47 5.76 0.31
CA LYS A 262 -25.52 4.70 -0.05
C LYS A 262 -24.11 5.27 -0.24
N ALA A 263 -23.96 6.33 -1.03
CA ALA A 263 -22.67 6.95 -1.36
C ALA A 263 -21.93 7.46 -0.11
N VAL A 264 -22.66 8.11 0.81
CA VAL A 264 -22.12 8.60 2.09
C VAL A 264 -21.73 7.44 2.99
N ASN A 265 -22.60 6.43 3.18
CA ASN A 265 -22.28 5.29 4.05
C ASN A 265 -21.05 4.50 3.55
N VAL A 266 -20.94 4.25 2.24
CA VAL A 266 -19.79 3.57 1.66
C VAL A 266 -18.54 4.45 1.74
N GLY A 267 -18.65 5.76 1.51
CA GLY A 267 -17.55 6.71 1.63
C GLY A 267 -16.99 6.77 3.06
N VAL A 268 -17.86 6.84 4.08
CA VAL A 268 -17.46 6.77 5.50
C VAL A 268 -16.77 5.42 5.78
N ALA A 269 -17.35 4.30 5.33
CA ALA A 269 -16.77 2.97 5.53
C ALA A 269 -15.37 2.86 4.91
N ASN A 270 -15.17 3.42 3.71
CA ASN A 270 -13.88 3.44 3.03
C ASN A 270 -12.83 4.21 3.85
N VAL A 271 -13.17 5.42 4.33
CA VAL A 271 -12.24 6.24 5.15
C VAL A 271 -11.95 5.60 6.51
N MET A 272 -12.93 4.95 7.14
CA MET A 272 -12.73 4.34 8.46
C MET A 272 -12.04 2.97 8.39
N SER A 273 -11.95 2.36 7.21
CA SER A 273 -11.24 1.10 7.01
C SER A 273 -9.78 1.23 7.42
N ASN A 274 -9.24 0.21 8.10
CA ASN A 274 -7.86 0.19 8.61
C ASN A 274 -7.49 1.47 9.40
N SER A 275 -8.45 2.05 10.10
CA SER A 275 -8.29 3.30 10.89
C SER A 275 -7.85 4.50 10.04
N GLY A 276 -8.26 4.53 8.77
CA GLY A 276 -7.90 5.58 7.80
C GLY A 276 -6.46 5.49 7.29
N GLN A 277 -5.74 4.44 7.61
CA GLN A 277 -4.34 4.21 7.23
C GLN A 277 -4.24 3.56 5.85
N THR A 278 -4.89 4.18 4.86
CA THR A 278 -5.05 3.68 3.50
C THR A 278 -4.74 4.81 2.51
N CYS A 279 -3.74 4.60 1.65
CA CYS A 279 -3.29 5.60 0.68
C CYS A 279 -4.39 6.00 -0.31
N SER A 280 -5.29 5.07 -0.66
CA SER A 280 -6.43 5.29 -1.57
C SER A 280 -7.72 5.71 -0.87
N ALA A 281 -7.72 5.95 0.46
CA ALA A 281 -8.91 6.34 1.21
C ALA A 281 -9.54 7.63 0.65
N TRP A 282 -10.87 7.63 0.48
CA TRP A 282 -11.64 8.73 -0.08
C TRP A 282 -11.89 9.83 0.95
N THR A 283 -10.82 10.44 1.45
CA THR A 283 -10.85 11.34 2.60
C THR A 283 -11.47 12.69 2.32
N ARG A 284 -11.76 13.03 1.05
CA ARG A 284 -12.54 14.21 0.65
C ARG A 284 -13.86 13.77 0.04
N MET A 285 -14.97 14.05 0.69
CA MET A 285 -16.33 13.82 0.15
C MET A 285 -16.86 15.12 -0.45
N LEU A 286 -17.12 15.12 -1.75
CA LEU A 286 -17.63 16.27 -2.50
C LEU A 286 -19.12 16.09 -2.74
N VAL A 287 -19.93 17.06 -2.29
CA VAL A 287 -21.41 17.01 -2.36
C VAL A 287 -21.94 18.31 -2.91
N ASP A 288 -22.97 18.22 -3.74
CA ASP A 288 -23.66 19.41 -4.26
C ASP A 288 -24.29 20.27 -3.15
N ALA A 289 -24.36 21.57 -3.40
CA ALA A 289 -24.79 22.55 -2.42
C ALA A 289 -26.22 22.28 -1.88
N GLU A 290 -27.13 21.73 -2.71
CA GLU A 290 -28.54 21.51 -2.33
C GLU A 290 -28.66 20.36 -1.30
N ARG A 291 -27.82 19.34 -1.39
CA ARG A 291 -27.88 18.15 -0.51
C ARG A 291 -26.79 18.10 0.55
N TYR A 292 -26.03 19.18 0.69
CA TYR A 292 -24.86 19.24 1.55
C TYR A 292 -25.14 18.88 3.02
N GLU A 293 -26.13 19.55 3.66
CA GLU A 293 -26.44 19.30 5.07
C GLU A 293 -27.05 17.91 5.29
N GLU A 294 -27.79 17.37 4.31
CA GLU A 294 -28.25 15.97 4.35
C GLU A 294 -27.05 15.00 4.38
N ALA A 295 -26.05 15.22 3.53
CA ALA A 295 -24.85 14.41 3.51
C ALA A 295 -24.05 14.50 4.82
N VAL A 296 -23.92 15.69 5.39
CA VAL A 296 -23.27 15.90 6.71
C VAL A 296 -23.99 15.12 7.81
N ALA A 297 -25.32 15.19 7.87
CA ALA A 297 -26.11 14.44 8.85
C ALA A 297 -25.95 12.91 8.68
N LEU A 298 -25.97 12.42 7.44
CA LEU A 298 -25.75 11.02 7.11
C LEU A 298 -24.33 10.56 7.51
N ALA A 299 -23.31 11.37 7.24
CA ALA A 299 -21.92 11.06 7.61
C ALA A 299 -21.75 11.02 9.13
N ALA A 300 -22.34 11.94 9.88
CA ALA A 300 -22.36 11.92 11.35
C ALA A 300 -22.99 10.63 11.91
N ALA A 301 -24.14 10.22 11.37
CA ALA A 301 -24.80 8.99 11.77
C ALA A 301 -24.02 7.73 11.37
N ALA A 302 -23.31 7.76 10.24
CA ALA A 302 -22.50 6.65 9.75
C ALA A 302 -21.22 6.45 10.60
N VAL A 303 -20.51 7.56 10.91
CA VAL A 303 -19.26 7.50 11.67
C VAL A 303 -19.46 7.06 13.11
N ALA A 304 -20.59 7.37 13.73
CA ALA A 304 -20.93 6.95 15.09
C ALA A 304 -20.92 5.41 15.30
N LYS A 305 -20.99 4.65 14.19
CA LYS A 305 -20.92 3.17 14.24
C LYS A 305 -19.49 2.63 14.40
N TYR A 306 -18.47 3.48 14.27
CA TYR A 306 -17.06 3.09 14.33
C TYR A 306 -16.49 3.35 15.73
N VAL A 307 -16.86 2.48 16.66
CA VAL A 307 -16.41 2.56 18.06
C VAL A 307 -14.95 2.09 18.14
N PRO A 308 -14.03 2.92 18.72
CA PRO A 308 -12.63 2.57 18.89
C PRO A 308 -12.43 1.36 19.82
N GLY A 309 -11.66 0.39 19.36
CA GLY A 309 -11.42 -0.88 20.07
C GLY A 309 -12.44 -1.99 19.79
N GLU A 310 -13.52 -1.66 19.06
CA GLU A 310 -14.52 -2.65 18.62
C GLU A 310 -14.55 -2.80 17.11
N ARG A 311 -14.94 -1.73 16.41
CA ARG A 311 -15.10 -1.72 14.95
C ARG A 311 -13.96 -1.03 14.22
N ILE A 312 -13.20 -0.21 14.91
CA ILE A 312 -12.02 0.46 14.39
C ILE A 312 -10.84 0.23 15.36
N GLY A 313 -9.68 -0.11 14.83
CA GLY A 313 -8.45 -0.31 15.58
C GLY A 313 -7.73 1.00 15.91
N PRO A 314 -6.58 0.92 16.60
CA PRO A 314 -5.66 2.05 16.78
C PRO A 314 -4.98 2.42 15.44
N VAL A 315 -4.24 3.51 15.44
CA VAL A 315 -3.20 3.74 14.44
C VAL A 315 -1.91 3.06 14.89
N VAL A 316 -0.98 2.82 13.96
CA VAL A 316 0.14 1.89 14.16
C VAL A 316 1.10 2.25 15.31
N ASN A 317 1.29 3.52 15.62
CA ASN A 317 2.22 3.96 16.67
C ASN A 317 1.91 5.36 17.19
N ALA A 318 2.57 5.75 18.29
CA ALA A 318 2.40 7.06 18.94
C ALA A 318 2.68 8.24 17.99
N LYS A 319 3.65 8.11 17.08
CA LYS A 319 4.00 9.16 16.11
C LYS A 319 2.84 9.42 15.14
N GLN A 320 2.19 8.36 14.66
CA GLN A 320 1.02 8.49 13.78
C GLN A 320 -0.19 9.05 14.56
N GLN A 321 -0.40 8.62 15.79
CA GLN A 321 -1.44 9.18 16.65
C GLN A 321 -1.28 10.69 16.83
N ALA A 322 -0.09 11.14 17.22
CA ALA A 322 0.21 12.55 17.38
C ALA A 322 0.04 13.34 16.06
N ARG A 323 0.49 12.75 14.93
CA ARG A 323 0.32 13.34 13.61
C ARG A 323 -1.17 13.55 13.27
N VAL A 324 -2.00 12.52 13.39
CA VAL A 324 -3.43 12.60 13.05
C VAL A 324 -4.12 13.63 13.93
N ARG A 325 -3.87 13.63 15.24
CA ARG A 325 -4.44 14.59 16.19
C ARG A 325 -4.04 16.02 15.83
N SER A 326 -2.78 16.26 15.44
CA SER A 326 -2.33 17.60 15.04
C SER A 326 -3.03 18.11 13.78
N TYR A 327 -3.38 17.22 12.82
CA TYR A 327 -4.18 17.62 11.67
C TYR A 327 -5.64 17.93 12.05
N ILE A 328 -6.22 17.21 13.00
CA ILE A 328 -7.57 17.52 13.52
C ILE A 328 -7.57 18.89 14.18
N GLU A 329 -6.57 19.20 15.02
CA GLU A 329 -6.39 20.51 15.63
C GLU A 329 -6.25 21.64 14.59
N LYS A 330 -5.45 21.42 13.54
CA LYS A 330 -5.29 22.39 12.43
C LYS A 330 -6.62 22.62 11.69
N GLY A 331 -7.37 21.57 11.38
CA GLY A 331 -8.67 21.70 10.73
C GLY A 331 -9.65 22.58 11.54
N VAL A 332 -9.70 22.37 12.86
CA VAL A 332 -10.49 23.23 13.76
C VAL A 332 -9.97 24.67 13.75
N ALA A 333 -8.65 24.86 13.81
CA ALA A 333 -8.04 26.19 13.82
C ALA A 333 -8.25 26.97 12.50
N GLU A 334 -8.33 26.27 11.37
CA GLU A 334 -8.64 26.85 10.05
C GLU A 334 -10.14 27.12 9.85
N GLY A 335 -10.99 26.74 10.82
CA GLY A 335 -12.42 27.05 10.82
C GLY A 335 -13.31 25.96 10.20
N ALA A 336 -12.78 24.76 9.96
CA ALA A 336 -13.63 23.63 9.57
C ALA A 336 -14.57 23.25 10.72
N ARG A 337 -15.85 22.96 10.38
CA ARG A 337 -16.86 22.58 11.36
C ARG A 337 -16.66 21.12 11.80
N LEU A 338 -16.25 20.90 13.04
CA LEU A 338 -16.15 19.56 13.63
C LEU A 338 -17.56 18.99 13.84
N VAL A 339 -17.92 17.95 13.09
CA VAL A 339 -19.25 17.31 13.13
C VAL A 339 -19.23 16.10 14.09
N ALA A 340 -18.14 15.37 14.12
CA ALA A 340 -17.94 14.20 14.99
C ALA A 340 -16.46 14.00 15.28
N GLY A 341 -16.16 13.29 16.36
CA GLY A 341 -14.79 12.98 16.78
C GLY A 341 -14.08 14.18 17.41
N GLY A 342 -12.81 14.37 17.07
CA GLY A 342 -11.96 15.44 17.61
C GLY A 342 -10.56 14.96 17.96
N PRO A 343 -9.69 15.84 18.47
CA PRO A 343 -8.29 15.55 18.73
C PRO A 343 -8.04 14.71 20.00
N ASP A 344 -9.03 14.56 20.87
CA ASP A 344 -8.87 13.81 22.10
C ASP A 344 -8.75 12.31 21.85
N SER A 345 -7.95 11.63 22.67
CA SER A 345 -7.87 10.17 22.61
C SER A 345 -9.19 9.57 23.13
N PRO A 346 -9.81 8.65 22.35
CA PRO A 346 -11.06 8.02 22.81
C PRO A 346 -10.83 6.93 23.86
N ARG A 347 -9.58 6.56 24.16
CA ARG A 347 -9.19 5.54 25.14
C ARG A 347 -7.96 5.99 25.91
N GLU A 348 -7.81 5.49 27.13
CA GLU A 348 -6.64 5.76 27.99
C GLU A 348 -5.40 5.00 27.54
N GLU A 349 -5.57 3.79 26.96
CA GLU A 349 -4.52 2.90 26.51
C GLU A 349 -4.63 2.64 25.00
N GLY A 350 -3.49 2.48 24.34
CA GLY A 350 -3.35 2.26 22.92
C GLY A 350 -3.41 3.54 22.07
N TYR A 351 -2.90 3.45 20.85
CA TYR A 351 -2.76 4.59 19.95
C TYR A 351 -4.06 4.89 19.17
N TYR A 352 -5.19 4.93 19.88
CA TYR A 352 -6.49 5.20 19.27
C TYR A 352 -6.68 6.67 18.93
N VAL A 353 -7.39 6.92 17.82
CA VAL A 353 -7.82 8.24 17.37
C VAL A 353 -9.34 8.19 17.18
N SER A 354 -10.02 9.24 17.58
CA SER A 354 -11.47 9.38 17.39
C SER A 354 -11.81 9.46 15.89
N PRO A 355 -12.71 8.60 15.36
CA PRO A 355 -13.26 8.77 14.02
C PRO A 355 -13.83 10.17 13.86
N THR A 356 -13.26 10.94 12.93
CA THR A 356 -13.50 12.38 12.85
C THR A 356 -14.12 12.76 11.51
N VAL A 357 -15.14 13.64 11.55
CA VAL A 357 -15.78 14.21 10.37
C VAL A 357 -15.74 15.71 10.45
N PHE A 358 -15.21 16.36 9.43
CA PHE A 358 -15.28 17.79 9.22
C PHE A 358 -16.27 18.15 8.12
N ALA A 359 -17.05 19.20 8.34
CA ALA A 359 -17.86 19.89 7.34
C ALA A 359 -17.35 21.33 7.15
N ASP A 360 -17.91 22.04 6.18
CA ASP A 360 -17.56 23.40 5.81
C ASP A 360 -16.07 23.57 5.49
N VAL A 361 -15.46 22.49 4.94
CA VAL A 361 -14.07 22.46 4.53
C VAL A 361 -13.93 23.13 3.16
N THR A 362 -13.02 24.11 3.08
CA THR A 362 -12.66 24.74 1.81
C THR A 362 -11.50 24.00 1.13
N PRO A 363 -11.37 24.08 -0.20
CA PRO A 363 -10.30 23.34 -0.92
C PRO A 363 -8.86 23.71 -0.52
N ASP A 364 -8.62 24.87 0.07
CA ASP A 364 -7.32 25.39 0.49
C ASP A 364 -6.92 25.00 1.92
N MET A 365 -7.86 24.50 2.73
CA MET A 365 -7.55 24.05 4.09
C MET A 365 -6.57 22.88 4.08
N VAL A 366 -5.69 22.81 5.08
CA VAL A 366 -4.67 21.77 5.20
C VAL A 366 -5.28 20.36 5.23
N VAL A 367 -6.44 20.23 5.88
CA VAL A 367 -7.18 18.96 5.97
C VAL A 367 -7.80 18.52 4.64
N ALA A 368 -7.92 19.40 3.64
CA ALA A 368 -8.34 19.10 2.28
C ALA A 368 -7.17 18.85 1.33
N GLN A 369 -5.98 19.35 1.63
CA GLN A 369 -4.81 19.29 0.76
C GLN A 369 -3.82 18.19 1.13
N GLU A 370 -3.58 17.95 2.42
CA GLU A 370 -2.55 17.05 2.88
C GLU A 370 -3.09 15.69 3.31
N GLU A 371 -2.29 14.64 3.09
CA GLU A 371 -2.59 13.29 3.55
C GLU A 371 -2.44 13.18 5.06
N ILE A 372 -3.53 12.91 5.77
CA ILE A 372 -3.57 12.78 7.23
C ILE A 372 -3.10 11.39 7.66
N PHE A 373 -3.56 10.35 6.96
CA PHE A 373 -3.31 8.93 7.21
C PHE A 373 -3.91 8.44 8.53
N GLY A 374 -5.17 8.80 8.76
CA GLY A 374 -5.96 8.47 9.94
C GLY A 374 -7.46 8.55 9.66
N PRO A 375 -8.33 8.22 10.62
CA PRO A 375 -9.78 8.11 10.43
C PRO A 375 -10.46 9.50 10.39
N VAL A 376 -10.10 10.31 9.39
CA VAL A 376 -10.57 11.70 9.24
C VAL A 376 -11.18 11.90 7.86
N LEU A 377 -12.46 12.22 7.82
CA LEU A 377 -13.22 12.57 6.62
C LEU A 377 -13.46 14.08 6.57
N THR A 378 -13.24 14.68 5.41
CA THR A 378 -13.60 16.08 5.12
C THR A 378 -14.72 16.13 4.09
N ILE A 379 -15.75 16.94 4.34
CA ILE A 379 -16.89 17.14 3.43
C ILE A 379 -16.79 18.54 2.86
N LEU A 380 -16.72 18.61 1.52
CA LEU A 380 -16.60 19.83 0.75
C LEU A 380 -17.89 20.03 -0.09
N ARG A 381 -18.34 21.26 -0.17
CA ARG A 381 -19.44 21.67 -1.06
C ARG A 381 -18.89 21.98 -2.43
N TYR A 382 -19.66 21.68 -3.47
CA TYR A 382 -19.44 22.19 -4.82
C TYR A 382 -20.74 22.79 -5.39
N GLU A 383 -20.60 23.71 -6.34
CA GLU A 383 -21.73 24.46 -6.93
C GLU A 383 -22.27 23.77 -8.20
N ASP A 384 -21.39 23.21 -9.03
CA ASP A 384 -21.73 22.48 -10.25
C ASP A 384 -20.71 21.38 -10.55
N GLU A 385 -20.91 20.58 -11.61
CA GLU A 385 -20.03 19.48 -11.96
C GLU A 385 -18.61 19.94 -12.37
N GLU A 386 -18.45 21.11 -12.94
CA GLU A 386 -17.15 21.68 -13.29
C GLU A 386 -16.39 22.09 -12.02
N ASP A 387 -17.08 22.64 -11.04
CA ASP A 387 -16.51 22.95 -9.74
C ASP A 387 -16.15 21.68 -8.97
N ALA A 388 -17.01 20.64 -8.98
CA ALA A 388 -16.70 19.34 -8.40
C ALA A 388 -15.42 18.74 -8.99
N LEU A 389 -15.26 18.78 -10.31
CA LEU A 389 -14.08 18.29 -11.01
C LEU A 389 -12.83 19.12 -10.65
N ARG A 390 -12.97 20.43 -10.63
CA ARG A 390 -11.88 21.34 -10.22
C ARG A 390 -11.41 21.02 -8.81
N ILE A 391 -12.32 20.83 -7.86
CA ILE A 391 -11.98 20.47 -6.47
C ILE A 391 -11.40 19.07 -6.40
N ALA A 392 -11.96 18.09 -7.13
CA ALA A 392 -11.43 16.72 -7.16
C ALA A 392 -9.96 16.69 -7.58
N ASN A 393 -9.59 17.46 -8.60
CA ASN A 393 -8.24 17.52 -9.18
C ASN A 393 -7.29 18.53 -8.50
N ALA A 394 -7.76 19.33 -7.52
CA ALA A 394 -7.03 20.48 -6.94
C ALA A 394 -5.94 20.11 -5.93
N THR A 395 -5.49 18.86 -5.84
CA THR A 395 -4.38 18.47 -4.97
C THR A 395 -3.15 18.04 -5.76
N VAL A 396 -2.00 18.00 -5.10
CA VAL A 396 -0.76 17.46 -5.69
C VAL A 396 -0.83 15.95 -5.92
N TYR A 397 -1.84 15.28 -5.37
CA TYR A 397 -2.06 13.85 -5.45
C TYR A 397 -2.99 13.45 -6.59
N GLY A 398 -2.96 12.18 -6.95
CA GLY A 398 -3.84 11.57 -7.94
C GLY A 398 -3.80 10.04 -7.86
N LEU A 399 -4.00 9.46 -6.66
CA LEU A 399 -3.93 7.99 -6.48
C LEU A 399 -5.25 7.32 -6.84
N ALA A 400 -6.32 7.66 -6.13
CA ALA A 400 -7.62 7.04 -6.29
C ALA A 400 -8.76 8.06 -6.17
N GLY A 401 -9.98 7.63 -6.44
CA GLY A 401 -11.20 8.38 -6.26
C GLY A 401 -12.44 7.50 -6.41
N ALA A 402 -13.60 8.09 -6.21
CA ALA A 402 -14.89 7.47 -6.50
C ALA A 402 -15.85 8.48 -7.09
N VAL A 403 -16.74 8.02 -7.95
CA VAL A 403 -17.84 8.81 -8.52
C VAL A 403 -19.15 8.06 -8.35
N TRP A 404 -20.14 8.76 -7.82
CA TRP A 404 -21.51 8.30 -7.69
C TRP A 404 -22.40 9.16 -8.55
N ALA A 405 -23.23 8.54 -9.37
CA ALA A 405 -24.20 9.20 -10.23
C ALA A 405 -25.49 8.36 -10.33
N ALA A 406 -26.49 8.89 -11.00
CA ALA A 406 -27.75 8.18 -11.25
C ALA A 406 -27.55 6.86 -12.03
N ASP A 407 -26.54 6.84 -12.91
CA ASP A 407 -26.17 5.70 -13.73
C ASP A 407 -24.64 5.65 -13.96
N ASP A 408 -24.16 4.51 -14.46
CA ASP A 408 -22.73 4.28 -14.68
C ASP A 408 -22.18 5.12 -15.85
N GLU A 409 -22.99 5.43 -16.88
CA GLU A 409 -22.53 6.20 -18.04
C GLU A 409 -22.10 7.62 -17.61
N ARG A 410 -22.94 8.28 -16.82
CA ARG A 410 -22.65 9.62 -16.26
C ARG A 410 -21.46 9.57 -15.31
N ALA A 411 -21.39 8.56 -14.43
CA ALA A 411 -20.26 8.40 -13.52
C ALA A 411 -18.93 8.19 -14.28
N VAL A 412 -18.93 7.38 -15.32
CA VAL A 412 -17.76 7.14 -16.19
C VAL A 412 -17.36 8.40 -16.95
N ALA A 413 -18.33 9.16 -17.48
CA ALA A 413 -18.07 10.42 -18.19
C ALA A 413 -17.33 11.43 -17.29
N PHE A 414 -17.74 11.56 -16.03
CA PHE A 414 -17.05 12.39 -15.04
C PHE A 414 -15.68 11.82 -14.66
N ALA A 415 -15.61 10.50 -14.36
CA ALA A 415 -14.39 9.82 -13.93
C ALA A 415 -13.25 9.93 -14.96
N ARG A 416 -13.56 9.92 -16.26
CA ARG A 416 -12.58 10.10 -17.34
C ARG A 416 -11.84 11.44 -17.29
N ARG A 417 -12.37 12.42 -16.58
CA ARG A 417 -11.82 13.78 -16.41
C ARG A 417 -11.04 13.92 -15.08
N MET A 418 -11.14 12.95 -14.18
CA MET A 418 -10.38 12.95 -12.94
C MET A 418 -8.91 12.59 -13.22
N GLU A 419 -8.00 13.34 -12.63
CA GLU A 419 -6.54 13.14 -12.75
C GLU A 419 -6.03 12.16 -11.68
N THR A 420 -6.47 10.91 -11.77
CA THR A 420 -6.18 9.86 -10.77
C THR A 420 -6.02 8.49 -11.44
N GLY A 421 -5.22 7.62 -10.84
CA GLY A 421 -4.90 6.31 -11.39
C GLY A 421 -6.01 5.28 -11.28
N GLN A 422 -6.92 5.44 -10.31
CA GLN A 422 -8.07 4.57 -10.11
C GLN A 422 -9.31 5.40 -9.76
N VAL A 423 -10.48 5.00 -10.30
CA VAL A 423 -11.78 5.57 -9.91
C VAL A 423 -12.79 4.45 -9.75
N ASP A 424 -13.43 4.38 -8.58
CA ASP A 424 -14.51 3.44 -8.31
C ASP A 424 -15.85 4.05 -8.74
N ILE A 425 -16.59 3.33 -9.58
CA ILE A 425 -17.87 3.76 -10.15
C ILE A 425 -19.02 3.16 -9.36
N ASN A 426 -19.91 4.01 -8.79
CA ASN A 426 -21.13 3.62 -8.06
C ASN A 426 -20.90 2.51 -7.00
N GLY A 427 -19.72 2.53 -6.34
CA GLY A 427 -19.33 1.53 -5.35
C GLY A 427 -18.67 0.29 -5.95
N GLY A 428 -17.88 0.48 -7.00
CA GLY A 428 -17.06 -0.56 -7.62
C GLY A 428 -16.24 -1.35 -6.61
N ARG A 429 -15.97 -2.62 -6.95
CA ARG A 429 -15.20 -3.53 -6.08
C ARG A 429 -13.73 -3.57 -6.50
N PHE A 430 -12.83 -3.75 -5.54
CA PHE A 430 -11.42 -3.98 -5.81
C PHE A 430 -11.21 -5.14 -6.77
N ASN A 431 -10.37 -4.90 -7.80
CA ASN A 431 -9.99 -5.89 -8.80
C ASN A 431 -8.46 -6.06 -8.79
N PRO A 432 -7.92 -7.21 -8.33
CA PRO A 432 -6.47 -7.45 -8.27
C PRO A 432 -5.80 -7.60 -9.65
N LEU A 433 -6.57 -7.67 -10.72
CA LEU A 433 -6.06 -7.70 -12.10
C LEU A 433 -5.99 -6.31 -12.74
N ALA A 434 -6.65 -5.32 -12.14
CA ALA A 434 -6.58 -3.95 -12.62
C ALA A 434 -5.29 -3.25 -12.14
N PRO A 435 -4.67 -2.40 -12.98
CA PRO A 435 -3.48 -1.66 -12.56
C PRO A 435 -3.81 -0.72 -11.41
N PHE A 436 -2.94 -0.67 -10.41
CA PHE A 436 -2.96 0.27 -9.30
C PHE A 436 -1.75 1.19 -9.36
N GLY A 437 -1.94 2.47 -9.09
CA GLY A 437 -0.86 3.45 -9.03
C GLY A 437 -1.33 4.86 -9.38
N GLY A 438 -0.57 5.85 -8.90
CA GLY A 438 -1.00 7.24 -8.92
C GLY A 438 -0.57 8.04 -10.14
N TYR A 439 -1.27 9.16 -10.32
CA TYR A 439 -0.86 10.30 -11.15
C TYR A 439 -0.14 11.33 -10.29
N LYS A 440 0.42 12.36 -10.88
CA LYS A 440 1.05 13.49 -10.19
C LYS A 440 2.08 13.02 -9.14
N GLN A 441 1.95 13.50 -7.89
CA GLN A 441 2.88 13.14 -6.82
C GLN A 441 2.45 11.89 -6.01
N SER A 442 1.45 11.16 -6.48
CA SER A 442 1.06 9.88 -5.89
C SER A 442 1.90 8.70 -6.39
N GLY A 443 2.75 8.88 -7.40
CA GLY A 443 3.70 7.84 -7.76
C GLY A 443 4.14 7.80 -9.21
N VAL A 444 4.99 6.80 -9.49
CA VAL A 444 5.53 6.48 -10.81
C VAL A 444 5.49 4.96 -10.98
N GLY A 445 5.01 4.47 -12.13
CA GLY A 445 4.80 3.05 -12.37
C GLY A 445 3.41 2.58 -11.97
N ARG A 446 3.22 1.25 -12.05
CA ARG A 446 1.96 0.58 -11.68
C ARG A 446 2.24 -0.70 -10.95
N GLU A 447 1.38 -1.02 -10.00
CA GLU A 447 1.28 -2.33 -9.36
C GLU A 447 0.04 -3.06 -9.88
N LEU A 448 -0.03 -4.34 -9.61
CA LEU A 448 -1.12 -5.27 -9.92
C LEU A 448 -1.34 -5.54 -11.42
N GLY A 449 -1.87 -6.70 -11.69
CA GLY A 449 -2.17 -7.19 -13.02
C GLY A 449 -0.94 -7.26 -13.95
N PRO A 450 -1.16 -7.39 -15.27
CA PRO A 450 -0.06 -7.42 -16.25
C PRO A 450 0.78 -6.13 -16.28
N HIS A 451 0.17 -4.99 -15.93
CA HIS A 451 0.89 -3.72 -15.85
C HIS A 451 1.91 -3.71 -14.71
N GLY A 452 1.55 -4.31 -13.55
CA GLY A 452 2.50 -4.48 -12.44
C GLY A 452 3.64 -5.44 -12.78
N LEU A 453 3.40 -6.49 -13.56
CA LEU A 453 4.47 -7.36 -14.07
C LEU A 453 5.43 -6.59 -14.98
N ALA A 454 4.91 -5.74 -15.86
CA ALA A 454 5.71 -4.98 -16.83
C ALA A 454 6.74 -4.03 -16.18
N GLU A 455 6.48 -3.54 -14.95
CA GLU A 455 7.45 -2.71 -14.22
C GLU A 455 8.78 -3.44 -13.92
N TYR A 456 8.74 -4.76 -13.81
CA TYR A 456 9.91 -5.60 -13.50
C TYR A 456 10.58 -6.19 -14.75
N LEU A 457 10.12 -5.79 -15.94
CA LEU A 457 10.65 -6.23 -17.23
C LEU A 457 11.37 -5.11 -17.97
N GLN A 458 12.37 -5.48 -18.73
CA GLN A 458 13.03 -4.61 -19.73
C GLN A 458 12.97 -5.26 -21.11
N THR A 459 12.90 -4.43 -22.14
CA THR A 459 12.78 -4.90 -23.52
C THR A 459 14.11 -4.96 -24.23
N LYS A 460 14.33 -6.04 -24.99
CA LYS A 460 15.47 -6.21 -25.89
C LYS A 460 14.94 -6.54 -27.30
N SER A 461 15.48 -5.92 -28.32
CA SER A 461 15.12 -6.19 -29.70
C SER A 461 16.21 -7.01 -30.40
N LEU A 462 15.84 -8.15 -30.95
CA LEU A 462 16.69 -8.96 -31.83
C LEU A 462 16.29 -8.63 -33.29
N GLN A 463 17.23 -8.16 -34.06
CA GLN A 463 17.02 -7.77 -35.45
C GLN A 463 17.49 -8.91 -36.39
N PHE A 464 16.68 -9.27 -37.41
CA PHE A 464 16.99 -10.34 -38.39
C PHE A 464 17.03 -9.83 -39.80
#